data_9ecf8f1a98f9aa0c3c97fd1ab1f6e1f3
#
_entry.id   9ecf8f1a98f9aa0c3c97fd1ab1f6e1f3
#
_cell.length_a   1.000
_cell.length_b   1.000
_cell.length_c   1.000
_cell.angle_alpha   90.00
_cell.angle_beta   90.00
_cell.angle_gamma   90.00
#
_symmetry.space_group_name_H-M   'P 1'
#
loop_
_entity.id
_entity.type
_entity.pdbx_description
1 polymer ?
#
loop_
_entity_poly.entity_id
_entity_poly.type
_entity_poly.pdbx_seq_one_letter_code
_entity_poly.pdbx_strand_id
1 'polypeptide(L)'
;MTAGNAILIVAIVTGLSLIGALFFVMFKIRQISREFFGTSSLIEGLKRHEALEDDTPKSVSGMTRVELPRIEKDFPEFHWLEWKQRCENQLKGYLEALEHLDLSYLGKVSVSLKDQVRLKIEEMEEKEIREEFDAIHVHQTEISRYDKDPGKCRIRIQSSVEYQHTLKTPDKKKNVEREKEQHRFNLELVYIQDITKIRDGETAISVNCPNCGAPVTDLGERVCPYCGGAVEPVNVRVWELHRIEEV
;
A
#
# COMPACT_ATOMS: atom_id res chain seq x y z
N MET A 1 -63.78 34.48 9.95
CA MET A 1 -62.31 34.25 9.84
C MET A 1 -61.92 34.71 8.47
N THR A 2 -61.07 35.73 8.37
CA THR A 2 -60.61 36.23 7.09
C THR A 2 -59.60 35.26 6.51
N ALA A 3 -59.59 35.11 5.21
CA ALA A 3 -58.64 34.18 4.48
C ALA A 3 -57.17 34.35 4.92
N GLY A 4 -56.80 35.55 5.34
CA GLY A 4 -55.46 35.86 5.87
C GLY A 4 -55.13 35.13 7.19
N ASN A 5 -56.10 34.98 8.08
CA ASN A 5 -55.88 34.27 9.36
C ASN A 5 -55.72 32.75 9.17
N ALA A 6 -56.40 32.19 8.17
CA ALA A 6 -56.25 30.76 7.82
C ALA A 6 -54.86 30.46 7.24
N ILE A 7 -54.33 31.31 6.36
CA ILE A 7 -52.98 31.18 5.78
C ILE A 7 -51.92 31.31 6.87
N LEU A 8 -52.08 32.26 7.82
CA LEU A 8 -51.15 32.44 8.92
C LEU A 8 -51.10 31.19 9.84
N ILE A 9 -52.24 30.61 10.17
CA ILE A 9 -52.31 29.39 10.98
C ILE A 9 -51.64 28.21 10.30
N VAL A 10 -51.88 28.02 8.99
CA VAL A 10 -51.22 26.95 8.22
C VAL A 10 -49.72 27.14 8.20
N ALA A 11 -49.22 28.37 7.99
CA ALA A 11 -47.78 28.66 7.99
C ALA A 11 -47.12 28.39 9.35
N ILE A 12 -47.80 28.72 10.45
CA ILE A 12 -47.31 28.43 11.82
C ILE A 12 -47.27 26.92 12.07
N VAL A 13 -48.33 26.20 11.72
CA VAL A 13 -48.38 24.72 11.91
C VAL A 13 -47.32 24.01 11.08
N THR A 14 -47.13 24.39 9.83
CA THR A 14 -46.06 23.83 8.98
C THR A 14 -44.67 24.17 9.50
N GLY A 15 -44.44 25.38 9.99
CA GLY A 15 -43.18 25.79 10.62
C GLY A 15 -42.86 24.98 11.89
N LEU A 16 -43.83 24.82 12.77
CA LEU A 16 -43.69 23.99 13.99
C LEU A 16 -43.44 22.51 13.67
N SER A 17 -44.10 21.97 12.62
CA SER A 17 -43.88 20.59 12.15
C SER A 17 -42.46 20.39 11.64
N LEU A 18 -41.94 21.33 10.86
CA LEU A 18 -40.55 21.27 10.35
C LEU A 18 -39.53 21.34 11.50
N ILE A 19 -39.74 22.21 12.47
CA ILE A 19 -38.86 22.31 13.66
C ILE A 19 -38.91 21.01 14.46
N GLY A 20 -40.10 20.42 14.66
CA GLY A 20 -40.25 19.13 15.33
C GLY A 20 -39.54 18.00 14.60
N ALA A 21 -39.63 17.94 13.27
CA ALA A 21 -38.95 16.98 12.44
C ALA A 21 -37.42 17.14 12.54
N LEU A 22 -36.88 18.35 12.49
CA LEU A 22 -35.48 18.64 12.70
C LEU A 22 -34.97 18.18 14.08
N PHE A 23 -35.72 18.49 15.13
CA PHE A 23 -35.38 18.04 16.48
C PHE A 23 -35.39 16.51 16.60
N PHE A 24 -36.36 15.84 15.98
CA PHE A 24 -36.41 14.38 15.96
C PHE A 24 -35.22 13.77 15.22
N VAL A 25 -34.85 14.32 14.06
CA VAL A 25 -33.67 13.87 13.31
C VAL A 25 -32.40 14.07 14.13
N MET A 26 -32.19 15.24 14.73
CA MET A 26 -31.03 15.50 15.59
C MET A 26 -30.98 14.56 16.80
N PHE A 27 -32.12 14.25 17.40
CA PHE A 27 -32.21 13.30 18.51
C PHE A 27 -31.80 11.89 18.07
N LYS A 28 -32.30 11.43 16.91
CA LYS A 28 -31.93 10.12 16.33
C LYS A 28 -30.46 10.06 15.99
N ILE A 29 -29.89 11.10 15.39
CA ILE A 29 -28.45 11.18 15.10
C ILE A 29 -27.64 11.08 16.40
N ARG A 30 -28.02 11.80 17.45
CA ARG A 30 -27.34 11.73 18.76
C ARG A 30 -27.45 10.34 19.40
N GLN A 31 -28.60 9.66 19.27
CA GLN A 31 -28.76 8.30 19.77
C GLN A 31 -27.83 7.31 19.04
N ILE A 32 -27.80 7.34 17.72
CA ILE A 32 -26.95 6.50 16.88
C ILE A 32 -25.46 6.77 17.17
N SER A 33 -25.08 8.06 17.26
CA SER A 33 -23.72 8.45 17.58
C SER A 33 -23.25 7.91 18.95
N ARG A 34 -24.13 7.90 19.96
CA ARG A 34 -23.80 7.30 21.26
C ARG A 34 -23.63 5.79 21.22
N GLU A 35 -24.47 5.09 20.44
CA GLU A 35 -24.37 3.63 20.30
C GLU A 35 -23.10 3.18 19.56
N PHE A 36 -22.70 3.90 18.51
CA PHE A 36 -21.55 3.51 17.68
C PHE A 36 -20.22 4.11 18.13
N PHE A 37 -20.21 5.36 18.58
CA PHE A 37 -18.96 6.08 18.89
C PHE A 37 -18.83 6.46 20.38
N GLY A 38 -19.82 6.14 21.20
CA GLY A 38 -19.82 6.51 22.62
C GLY A 38 -19.87 8.02 22.89
N THR A 39 -20.06 8.85 21.86
CA THR A 39 -20.12 10.32 21.92
C THR A 39 -21.44 10.84 21.41
N SER A 40 -21.83 12.04 21.85
CA SER A 40 -23.08 12.68 21.44
C SER A 40 -22.97 13.45 20.10
N SER A 41 -21.77 13.52 19.52
CA SER A 41 -21.48 14.21 18.27
C SER A 41 -20.88 13.24 17.25
N LEU A 42 -21.47 13.15 16.05
CA LEU A 42 -20.92 12.34 14.95
C LEU A 42 -19.52 12.83 14.52
N ILE A 43 -19.31 14.15 14.51
CA ILE A 43 -18.04 14.75 14.10
C ILE A 43 -16.94 14.40 15.12
N GLU A 44 -17.26 14.44 16.40
CA GLU A 44 -16.32 14.08 17.48
C GLU A 44 -16.09 12.57 17.51
N GLY A 45 -17.12 11.76 17.23
CA GLY A 45 -17.02 10.32 17.09
C GLY A 45 -16.13 9.92 15.90
N LEU A 46 -16.30 10.55 14.75
CA LEU A 46 -15.44 10.33 13.57
C LEU A 46 -14.00 10.73 13.83
N LYS A 47 -13.75 11.92 14.39
CA LYS A 47 -12.39 12.37 14.75
C LYS A 47 -11.72 11.44 15.76
N ARG A 48 -12.47 10.93 16.72
CA ARG A 48 -11.94 9.98 17.71
C ARG A 48 -11.64 8.62 17.08
N HIS A 49 -12.46 8.18 16.13
CA HIS A 49 -12.22 6.94 15.38
C HIS A 49 -10.98 7.08 14.50
N GLU A 50 -10.85 8.19 13.79
CA GLU A 50 -9.68 8.55 12.98
C GLU A 50 -8.40 8.59 13.85
N ALA A 51 -8.43 9.29 14.98
CA ALA A 51 -7.32 9.33 15.92
C ALA A 51 -6.97 7.96 16.53
N LEU A 52 -7.96 7.06 16.72
CA LEU A 52 -7.70 5.68 17.18
C LEU A 52 -7.10 4.80 16.06
N GLU A 53 -7.48 5.02 14.82
CA GLU A 53 -6.88 4.34 13.67
C GLU A 53 -5.42 4.75 13.48
N ASP A 54 -5.08 6.02 13.67
CA ASP A 54 -3.72 6.55 13.59
C ASP A 54 -2.85 6.13 14.78
N ASP A 55 -3.48 5.80 15.91
CA ASP A 55 -2.78 5.34 17.13
C ASP A 55 -2.61 3.82 17.19
N THR A 56 -3.31 3.07 16.34
CA THR A 56 -3.32 1.61 16.36
C THR A 56 -2.55 1.04 15.16
N PRO A 57 -1.52 0.18 15.38
CA PRO A 57 -0.81 -0.46 14.29
C PRO A 57 -1.74 -1.20 13.33
N LYS A 58 -1.59 -1.00 12.03
CA LYS A 58 -2.39 -1.71 11.03
C LYS A 58 -2.11 -3.21 11.09
N SER A 59 -3.15 -4.01 11.05
CA SER A 59 -3.01 -5.46 11.07
C SER A 59 -2.38 -5.99 9.77
N VAL A 60 -1.51 -7.00 9.87
CA VAL A 60 -0.93 -7.71 8.74
C VAL A 60 -1.52 -9.11 8.62
N SER A 61 -1.54 -9.66 7.41
CA SER A 61 -1.97 -11.03 7.16
C SER A 61 -0.90 -12.01 7.65
N GLY A 62 -1.12 -12.64 8.80
CA GLY A 62 -0.17 -13.54 9.46
C GLY A 62 -0.18 -14.96 8.87
N MET A 63 0.13 -15.14 7.57
CA MET A 63 0.17 -16.44 6.91
C MET A 63 1.55 -17.10 6.97
N THR A 64 2.54 -16.49 7.64
CA THR A 64 3.91 -17.02 7.74
C THR A 64 3.92 -18.46 8.20
N ARG A 65 3.15 -18.82 9.20
CA ARG A 65 3.09 -20.19 9.74
C ARG A 65 2.60 -21.22 8.73
N VAL A 66 1.78 -20.81 7.76
CA VAL A 66 1.20 -21.68 6.72
C VAL A 66 2.08 -21.71 5.47
N GLU A 67 2.58 -20.55 5.05
CA GLU A 67 3.30 -20.41 3.78
C GLU A 67 4.80 -20.73 3.90
N LEU A 68 5.42 -20.44 5.03
CA LEU A 68 6.86 -20.67 5.21
C LEU A 68 7.30 -22.11 4.98
N PRO A 69 6.61 -23.15 5.51
CA PRO A 69 6.99 -24.54 5.23
C PRO A 69 6.89 -24.92 3.74
N ARG A 70 5.99 -24.27 2.98
CA ARG A 70 5.87 -24.48 1.54
C ARG A 70 7.02 -23.82 0.79
N ILE A 71 7.41 -22.62 1.23
CA ILE A 71 8.55 -21.88 0.66
C ILE A 71 9.84 -22.66 0.92
N GLU A 72 10.10 -23.07 2.16
CA GLU A 72 11.29 -23.82 2.55
C GLU A 72 11.41 -25.18 1.86
N LYS A 73 10.28 -25.82 1.58
CA LYS A 73 10.25 -27.05 0.76
C LYS A 73 10.70 -26.80 -0.68
N ASP A 74 10.26 -25.70 -1.28
CA ASP A 74 10.59 -25.35 -2.66
C ASP A 74 11.98 -24.66 -2.76
N PHE A 75 12.38 -23.96 -1.70
CA PHE A 75 13.63 -23.19 -1.60
C PHE A 75 14.29 -23.40 -0.24
N PRO A 76 15.03 -24.50 -0.03
CA PRO A 76 15.68 -24.80 1.25
C PRO A 76 16.67 -23.73 1.73
N GLU A 77 17.18 -22.92 0.80
CA GLU A 77 18.07 -21.78 1.06
C GLU A 77 17.34 -20.50 1.50
N PHE A 78 16.02 -20.50 1.52
CA PHE A 78 15.24 -19.32 1.94
C PHE A 78 15.21 -19.19 3.47
N HIS A 79 15.92 -18.20 4.00
CA HIS A 79 15.97 -17.92 5.44
C HIS A 79 15.03 -16.77 5.80
N TRP A 80 13.87 -17.09 6.35
CA TRP A 80 12.82 -16.10 6.65
C TRP A 80 13.31 -14.92 7.48
N LEU A 81 14.08 -15.17 8.55
CA LEU A 81 14.55 -14.09 9.43
C LEU A 81 15.47 -13.09 8.70
N GLU A 82 16.32 -13.58 7.79
CA GLU A 82 17.18 -12.72 6.99
C GLU A 82 16.37 -11.89 6.00
N TRP A 83 15.40 -12.51 5.34
CA TRP A 83 14.53 -11.82 4.40
C TRP A 83 13.61 -10.81 5.08
N LYS A 84 13.08 -11.15 6.26
CA LYS A 84 12.31 -10.22 7.09
C LYS A 84 13.12 -8.95 7.38
N GLN A 85 14.33 -9.12 7.94
CA GLN A 85 15.21 -8.00 8.25
C GLN A 85 15.59 -7.18 7.01
N ARG A 86 15.85 -7.87 5.90
CA ARG A 86 16.19 -7.22 4.63
C ARG A 86 15.00 -6.41 4.08
N CYS A 87 13.80 -6.96 4.12
CA CYS A 87 12.59 -6.26 3.69
C CYS A 87 12.30 -5.03 4.55
N GLU A 88 12.46 -5.13 5.88
CA GLU A 88 12.29 -4.01 6.80
C GLU A 88 13.31 -2.89 6.52
N ASN A 89 14.56 -3.24 6.27
CA ASN A 89 15.61 -2.28 5.93
C ASN A 89 15.35 -1.63 4.55
N GLN A 90 14.91 -2.41 3.57
CA GLN A 90 14.58 -1.88 2.23
C GLN A 90 13.33 -0.99 2.25
N LEU A 91 12.36 -1.28 3.12
CA LEU A 91 11.19 -0.42 3.31
C LEU A 91 11.59 0.93 3.92
N LYS A 92 12.49 0.94 4.91
CA LYS A 92 13.06 2.19 5.45
C LYS A 92 13.80 2.97 4.36
N GLY A 93 14.69 2.31 3.63
CA GLY A 93 15.41 2.93 2.52
C GLY A 93 14.48 3.45 1.40
N TYR A 94 13.32 2.82 1.20
CA TYR A 94 12.28 3.33 0.29
C TYR A 94 11.69 4.66 0.77
N LEU A 95 11.35 4.78 2.05
CA LEU A 95 10.84 6.03 2.63
C LEU A 95 11.92 7.12 2.60
N GLU A 96 13.16 6.80 2.98
CA GLU A 96 14.31 7.72 2.90
C GLU A 96 14.60 8.19 1.45
N ALA A 97 14.44 7.29 0.46
CA ALA A 97 14.61 7.65 -0.95
C ALA A 97 13.55 8.65 -1.43
N LEU A 98 12.32 8.55 -0.94
CA LEU A 98 11.26 9.52 -1.23
C LEU A 98 11.49 10.85 -0.52
N GLU A 99 11.90 10.83 0.74
CA GLU A 99 12.20 12.02 1.53
C GLU A 99 13.31 12.85 0.89
N HIS A 100 14.41 12.21 0.52
CA HIS A 100 15.58 12.88 -0.05
C HIS A 100 15.53 13.02 -1.58
N LEU A 101 14.51 12.47 -2.23
CA LEU A 101 14.38 12.39 -3.70
C LEU A 101 15.63 11.77 -4.36
N ASP A 102 16.22 10.76 -3.71
CA ASP A 102 17.48 10.14 -4.11
C ASP A 102 17.41 8.62 -4.05
N LEU A 103 17.58 7.97 -5.21
CA LEU A 103 17.58 6.51 -5.35
C LEU A 103 18.72 5.79 -4.63
N SER A 104 19.78 6.52 -4.21
CA SER A 104 20.93 5.92 -3.53
C SER A 104 20.56 5.27 -2.19
N TYR A 105 19.50 5.75 -1.52
CA TYR A 105 18.98 5.21 -0.27
C TYR A 105 18.34 3.81 -0.41
N LEU A 106 17.91 3.42 -1.61
CA LEU A 106 17.35 2.08 -1.85
C LEU A 106 18.38 0.96 -1.71
N GLY A 107 19.65 1.25 -1.84
CA GLY A 107 20.70 0.25 -1.83
C GLY A 107 20.58 -0.73 -3.00
N LYS A 108 20.81 -2.03 -2.71
CA LYS A 108 20.77 -3.10 -3.73
C LYS A 108 19.36 -3.69 -3.83
N VAL A 109 18.60 -3.25 -4.82
CA VAL A 109 17.22 -3.71 -5.14
C VAL A 109 17.11 -4.00 -6.63
N SER A 110 15.98 -4.61 -7.05
CA SER A 110 15.70 -4.88 -8.47
C SER A 110 15.60 -3.60 -9.30
N VAL A 111 15.78 -3.73 -10.61
CA VAL A 111 15.59 -2.64 -11.57
C VAL A 111 14.15 -2.15 -11.52
N SER A 112 13.18 -3.07 -11.42
CA SER A 112 11.75 -2.74 -11.35
C SER A 112 11.41 -1.85 -10.14
N LEU A 113 11.94 -2.15 -8.95
CA LEU A 113 11.71 -1.30 -7.78
C LEU A 113 12.39 0.07 -7.93
N LYS A 114 13.60 0.12 -8.50
CA LYS A 114 14.27 1.40 -8.81
C LYS A 114 13.45 2.26 -9.75
N ASP A 115 12.88 1.67 -10.80
CA ASP A 115 12.06 2.39 -11.77
C ASP A 115 10.74 2.86 -11.13
N GLN A 116 10.11 2.03 -10.29
CA GLN A 116 8.93 2.42 -9.52
C GLN A 116 9.22 3.67 -8.67
N VAL A 117 10.31 3.66 -7.91
CA VAL A 117 10.66 4.78 -7.02
C VAL A 117 11.09 6.01 -7.82
N ARG A 118 11.82 5.83 -8.93
CA ARG A 118 12.18 6.94 -9.83
C ARG A 118 10.94 7.67 -10.34
N LEU A 119 9.94 6.93 -10.85
CA LEU A 119 8.70 7.52 -11.34
C LEU A 119 7.95 8.27 -10.23
N LYS A 120 7.95 7.73 -9.00
CA LYS A 120 7.32 8.42 -7.87
C LYS A 120 8.07 9.70 -7.49
N ILE A 121 9.40 9.69 -7.51
CA ILE A 121 10.24 10.88 -7.28
C ILE A 121 9.98 11.95 -8.36
N GLU A 122 9.97 11.56 -9.64
CA GLU A 122 9.67 12.45 -10.75
C GLU A 122 8.28 13.09 -10.61
N GLU A 123 7.28 12.31 -10.21
CA GLU A 123 5.92 12.81 -9.93
C GLU A 123 5.91 13.80 -8.75
N MET A 124 6.65 13.52 -7.68
CA MET A 124 6.76 14.41 -6.52
C MET A 124 7.45 15.72 -6.89
N GLU A 125 8.51 15.66 -7.70
CA GLU A 125 9.19 16.85 -8.21
C GLU A 125 8.31 17.71 -9.12
N GLU A 126 7.60 17.07 -10.07
CA GLU A 126 6.67 17.75 -10.98
C GLU A 126 5.54 18.47 -10.24
N LYS A 127 5.03 17.82 -9.17
CA LYS A 127 3.93 18.37 -8.35
C LYS A 127 4.41 19.24 -7.19
N GLU A 128 5.70 19.47 -7.07
CA GLU A 128 6.33 20.21 -5.94
C GLU A 128 5.93 19.64 -4.56
N ILE A 129 5.80 18.29 -4.48
CA ILE A 129 5.51 17.57 -3.24
C ILE A 129 6.81 17.29 -2.50
N ARG A 130 6.81 17.46 -1.18
CA ARG A 130 7.89 17.07 -0.27
C ARG A 130 7.29 16.29 0.89
N GLU A 131 7.87 15.13 1.16
CA GLU A 131 7.51 14.25 2.27
C GLU A 131 8.71 14.09 3.19
N GLU A 132 8.48 14.11 4.51
CA GLU A 132 9.48 13.83 5.53
C GLU A 132 8.95 12.72 6.43
N PHE A 133 9.78 11.73 6.75
CA PHE A 133 9.39 10.55 7.52
C PHE A 133 10.29 10.41 8.75
N ASP A 134 9.82 10.86 9.90
CA ASP A 134 10.54 10.78 11.17
C ASP A 134 10.11 9.56 12.00
N ALA A 135 11.02 9.06 12.84
CA ALA A 135 10.75 8.02 13.84
C ALA A 135 10.10 6.75 13.24
N ILE A 136 10.58 6.29 12.08
CA ILE A 136 10.06 5.09 11.40
C ILE A 136 10.21 3.86 12.29
N HIS A 137 9.09 3.24 12.66
CA HIS A 137 9.01 2.02 13.46
C HIS A 137 8.22 0.94 12.74
N VAL A 138 8.84 -0.23 12.54
CA VAL A 138 8.17 -1.41 11.98
C VAL A 138 7.64 -2.26 13.13
N HIS A 139 6.32 -2.38 13.25
CA HIS A 139 5.68 -3.16 14.32
C HIS A 139 5.69 -4.65 14.04
N GLN A 140 5.31 -5.01 12.81
CA GLN A 140 5.16 -6.41 12.43
C GLN A 140 5.41 -6.59 10.93
N THR A 141 6.11 -7.68 10.58
CA THR A 141 6.35 -8.09 9.21
C THR A 141 6.06 -9.58 9.09
N GLU A 142 5.15 -9.96 8.19
CA GLU A 142 4.68 -11.33 8.00
C GLU A 142 4.54 -11.68 6.53
N ILE A 143 4.73 -12.97 6.19
CA ILE A 143 4.37 -13.48 4.88
C ILE A 143 2.85 -13.52 4.78
N SER A 144 2.30 -12.87 3.76
CA SER A 144 0.87 -12.85 3.51
C SER A 144 0.43 -13.87 2.45
N ARG A 145 1.32 -14.20 1.50
CA ARG A 145 1.02 -15.12 0.40
C ARG A 145 2.26 -15.64 -0.30
N TYR A 146 2.21 -16.89 -0.72
CA TYR A 146 3.20 -17.50 -1.61
C TYR A 146 2.48 -18.03 -2.86
N ASP A 147 2.87 -17.51 -4.03
CA ASP A 147 2.37 -17.93 -5.35
C ASP A 147 3.51 -18.56 -6.15
N LYS A 148 3.22 -19.73 -6.72
CA LYS A 148 4.17 -20.46 -7.58
C LYS A 148 3.56 -20.59 -8.97
N ASP A 149 4.07 -19.78 -9.88
CA ASP A 149 3.75 -19.85 -11.30
C ASP A 149 4.89 -20.54 -12.06
N PRO A 150 4.65 -21.12 -13.23
CA PRO A 150 5.73 -21.64 -14.07
C PRO A 150 6.75 -20.52 -14.34
N GLY A 151 7.99 -20.69 -13.82
CA GLY A 151 9.11 -19.78 -13.99
C GLY A 151 9.23 -18.59 -13.08
N LYS A 152 8.23 -18.33 -12.30
CA LYS A 152 8.22 -17.19 -11.41
C LYS A 152 7.57 -17.57 -10.08
N CYS A 153 8.32 -17.49 -9.00
CA CYS A 153 7.74 -17.58 -7.67
C CYS A 153 7.66 -16.20 -7.04
N ARG A 154 6.57 -15.93 -6.33
CA ARG A 154 6.33 -14.66 -5.66
C ARG A 154 5.98 -14.88 -4.21
N ILE A 155 6.64 -14.13 -3.34
CA ILE A 155 6.27 -14.05 -1.92
C ILE A 155 5.80 -12.62 -1.66
N ARG A 156 4.56 -12.48 -1.21
CA ARG A 156 4.06 -11.20 -0.72
C ARG A 156 4.25 -11.15 0.78
N ILE A 157 4.93 -10.11 1.23
CA ILE A 157 5.18 -9.81 2.62
C ILE A 157 4.38 -8.56 2.96
N GLN A 158 3.78 -8.51 4.15
CA GLN A 158 3.13 -7.32 4.67
C GLN A 158 3.90 -6.80 5.87
N SER A 159 4.12 -5.49 5.89
CA SER A 159 4.71 -4.79 7.02
C SER A 159 3.79 -3.70 7.53
N SER A 160 3.55 -3.68 8.85
CA SER A 160 2.86 -2.60 9.55
C SER A 160 3.91 -1.62 10.06
N VAL A 161 3.79 -0.37 9.71
CA VAL A 161 4.77 0.67 9.97
C VAL A 161 4.11 1.90 10.56
N GLU A 162 4.77 2.49 11.54
CA GLU A 162 4.45 3.78 12.13
C GLU A 162 5.55 4.78 11.79
N TYR A 163 5.19 5.98 11.47
CA TYR A 163 6.11 7.11 11.35
C TYR A 163 5.41 8.43 11.64
N GLN A 164 6.21 9.48 11.88
CA GLN A 164 5.72 10.84 11.88
C GLN A 164 5.88 11.43 10.49
N HIS A 165 4.78 11.81 9.88
CA HIS A 165 4.71 12.29 8.51
C HIS A 165 4.58 13.80 8.45
N THR A 166 5.37 14.42 7.59
CA THR A 166 5.23 15.82 7.19
C THR A 166 5.06 15.86 5.69
N LEU A 167 3.95 16.41 5.24
CA LEU A 167 3.64 16.59 3.82
C LEU A 167 3.56 18.08 3.49
N LYS A 168 4.35 18.51 2.52
CA LYS A 168 4.34 19.87 1.98
C LYS A 168 3.96 19.85 0.50
N THR A 169 2.91 20.58 0.15
CA THR A 169 2.40 20.70 -1.22
C THR A 169 2.18 22.17 -1.58
N PRO A 170 2.07 22.53 -2.87
CA PRO A 170 1.69 23.88 -3.28
C PRO A 170 0.32 24.30 -2.73
N ASP A 171 -0.62 23.39 -2.60
CA ASP A 171 -1.89 23.59 -1.92
C ASP A 171 -1.73 23.44 -0.40
N LYS A 172 -1.47 24.56 0.27
CA LYS A 172 -1.26 24.60 1.73
C LYS A 172 -2.36 23.95 2.57
N LYS A 173 -3.56 23.76 2.01
CA LYS A 173 -4.67 23.07 2.71
C LYS A 173 -4.46 21.56 2.84
N LYS A 174 -3.58 21.00 2.02
CA LYS A 174 -3.23 19.58 2.01
C LYS A 174 -1.96 19.27 2.78
N ASN A 175 -1.30 20.30 3.34
CA ASN A 175 -0.11 20.08 4.13
C ASN A 175 -0.45 19.37 5.43
N VAL A 176 0.40 18.41 5.78
CA VAL A 176 0.40 17.69 7.06
C VAL A 176 1.65 18.11 7.83
N GLU A 177 1.49 18.47 9.09
CA GLU A 177 2.59 18.90 9.94
C GLU A 177 2.81 17.87 11.05
N ARG A 178 3.78 16.99 10.85
CA ARG A 178 4.29 16.02 11.83
C ARG A 178 3.17 15.22 12.53
N GLU A 179 2.31 14.62 11.74
CA GLU A 179 1.27 13.73 12.24
C GLU A 179 1.80 12.31 12.34
N LYS A 180 1.38 11.62 13.40
CA LYS A 180 1.67 10.19 13.57
C LYS A 180 0.73 9.40 12.68
N GLU A 181 1.27 8.57 11.82
CA GLU A 181 0.52 7.76 10.87
C GLU A 181 0.86 6.28 11.00
N GLN A 182 -0.13 5.44 10.74
CA GLN A 182 0.00 3.99 10.75
C GLN A 182 -0.33 3.45 9.36
N HIS A 183 0.64 2.82 8.73
CA HIS A 183 0.50 2.31 7.37
C HIS A 183 0.79 0.82 7.29
N ARG A 184 0.26 0.21 6.24
CA ARG A 184 0.60 -1.16 5.87
C ARG A 184 1.19 -1.15 4.46
N PHE A 185 2.32 -1.81 4.31
CA PHE A 185 2.99 -1.97 3.03
C PHE A 185 2.97 -3.43 2.58
N ASN A 186 2.72 -3.64 1.29
CA ASN A 186 2.99 -4.90 0.61
C ASN A 186 4.38 -4.82 -0.04
N LEU A 187 5.21 -5.80 0.27
CA LEU A 187 6.52 -6.00 -0.34
C LEU A 187 6.47 -7.29 -1.16
N GLU A 188 6.79 -7.21 -2.45
CA GLU A 188 6.78 -8.36 -3.33
C GLU A 188 8.21 -8.83 -3.60
N LEU A 189 8.56 -10.00 -3.06
CA LEU A 189 9.78 -10.73 -3.43
C LEU A 189 9.48 -11.61 -4.64
N VAL A 190 10.36 -11.56 -5.62
CA VAL A 190 10.28 -12.39 -6.82
C VAL A 190 11.53 -13.23 -6.94
N TYR A 191 11.32 -14.53 -7.17
CA TYR A 191 12.38 -15.45 -7.55
C TYR A 191 12.27 -15.72 -9.04
N ILE A 192 13.31 -15.35 -9.77
CA ILE A 192 13.41 -15.58 -11.21
C ILE A 192 14.41 -16.70 -11.45
N GLN A 193 14.00 -17.77 -12.11
CA GLN A 193 14.87 -18.89 -12.41
C GLN A 193 15.84 -18.55 -13.55
N ASP A 194 17.11 -18.86 -13.36
CA ASP A 194 18.10 -18.79 -14.43
C ASP A 194 17.96 -19.98 -15.37
N ILE A 195 17.54 -19.72 -16.57
CA ILE A 195 17.27 -20.75 -17.59
C ILE A 195 18.54 -21.31 -18.20
N THR A 196 19.66 -20.61 -18.13
CA THR A 196 20.95 -21.13 -18.66
C THR A 196 21.42 -22.35 -17.88
N LYS A 197 20.84 -22.66 -16.71
CA LYS A 197 21.17 -23.79 -15.85
C LYS A 197 20.13 -24.92 -15.85
N ILE A 198 19.05 -24.79 -16.59
CA ILE A 198 18.08 -25.88 -16.78
C ILE A 198 18.71 -26.89 -17.72
N ARG A 199 19.00 -28.08 -17.21
CA ARG A 199 19.51 -29.18 -18.04
C ARG A 199 18.42 -29.66 -19.00
N ASP A 200 18.85 -30.08 -20.19
CA ASP A 200 17.95 -30.68 -21.20
C ASP A 200 17.05 -31.75 -20.56
N GLY A 201 15.75 -31.48 -20.49
CA GLY A 201 14.76 -32.39 -19.92
C GLY A 201 13.87 -31.80 -18.83
N GLU A 202 14.22 -30.68 -18.21
CA GLU A 202 13.35 -29.95 -17.30
C GLU A 202 12.60 -28.85 -18.08
N THR A 203 11.30 -28.77 -17.89
CA THR A 203 10.37 -27.93 -18.65
C THR A 203 10.88 -26.47 -18.73
N ALA A 204 11.25 -26.06 -19.93
CA ALA A 204 11.65 -24.69 -20.21
C ALA A 204 10.50 -23.71 -19.87
N ILE A 205 10.79 -22.77 -19.01
CA ILE A 205 9.83 -21.80 -18.56
C ILE A 205 9.88 -20.64 -19.54
N SER A 206 8.83 -20.49 -20.36
CA SER A 206 8.69 -19.35 -21.24
C SER A 206 8.26 -18.13 -20.42
N VAL A 207 9.04 -17.07 -20.47
CA VAL A 207 8.65 -15.74 -19.98
C VAL A 207 7.85 -15.07 -21.07
N ASN A 208 6.64 -14.65 -20.78
CA ASN A 208 5.86 -13.87 -21.74
C ASN A 208 6.24 -12.39 -21.64
N CYS A 209 6.38 -11.73 -22.76
CA CYS A 209 6.64 -10.30 -22.83
C CYS A 209 5.52 -9.53 -22.10
N PRO A 210 5.84 -8.64 -21.12
CA PRO A 210 4.82 -7.90 -20.39
C PRO A 210 4.03 -6.93 -21.25
N ASN A 211 4.56 -6.55 -22.41
CA ASN A 211 3.92 -5.60 -23.32
C ASN A 211 2.99 -6.26 -24.37
N CYS A 212 3.38 -7.40 -24.95
CA CYS A 212 2.61 -8.02 -26.04
C CYS A 212 2.16 -9.45 -25.74
N GLY A 213 2.55 -10.04 -24.60
CA GLY A 213 2.19 -11.40 -24.23
C GLY A 213 2.92 -12.51 -25.01
N ALA A 214 3.79 -12.17 -25.99
CA ALA A 214 4.51 -13.15 -26.78
C ALA A 214 5.56 -13.89 -25.92
N PRO A 215 5.76 -15.20 -26.15
CA PRO A 215 6.79 -15.97 -25.42
C PRO A 215 8.17 -15.46 -25.82
N VAL A 216 8.99 -15.12 -24.83
CA VAL A 216 10.41 -14.78 -25.01
C VAL A 216 11.19 -16.06 -24.77
N THR A 217 11.73 -16.61 -25.84
CA THR A 217 12.45 -17.89 -25.82
C THR A 217 13.93 -17.72 -25.49
N ASP A 218 14.47 -16.55 -25.72
CA ASP A 218 15.87 -16.22 -25.43
C ASP A 218 15.95 -15.22 -24.27
N LEU A 219 16.36 -15.72 -23.12
CA LEU A 219 16.24 -15.05 -21.81
C LEU A 219 17.40 -14.11 -21.50
N GLY A 220 18.37 -14.02 -22.39
CA GLY A 220 19.41 -13.00 -22.39
C GLY A 220 19.01 -11.72 -23.12
N GLU A 221 17.93 -11.73 -23.88
CA GLU A 221 17.46 -10.57 -24.64
C GLU A 221 16.80 -9.53 -23.73
N ARG A 222 17.27 -8.31 -23.83
CA ARG A 222 16.70 -7.15 -23.13
C ARG A 222 15.54 -6.50 -23.88
N VAL A 223 15.25 -7.00 -25.08
CA VAL A 223 14.24 -6.43 -25.98
C VAL A 223 13.42 -7.58 -26.55
N CYS A 224 12.10 -7.47 -26.47
CA CYS A 224 11.20 -8.47 -27.05
C CYS A 224 11.36 -8.52 -28.59
N PRO A 225 11.66 -9.69 -29.19
CA PRO A 225 11.83 -9.81 -30.63
C PRO A 225 10.54 -9.54 -31.42
N TYR A 226 9.37 -9.57 -30.76
CA TYR A 226 8.06 -9.39 -31.42
C TYR A 226 7.56 -7.94 -31.39
N CYS A 227 7.76 -7.23 -30.27
CA CYS A 227 7.19 -5.88 -30.13
C CYS A 227 8.23 -4.78 -29.85
N GLY A 228 9.51 -5.12 -29.71
CA GLY A 228 10.56 -4.17 -29.38
C GLY A 228 10.49 -3.58 -27.97
N GLY A 229 9.53 -4.03 -27.15
CA GLY A 229 9.42 -3.59 -25.76
C GLY A 229 10.56 -4.15 -24.89
N ALA A 230 10.93 -3.41 -23.85
CA ALA A 230 11.94 -3.86 -22.90
C ALA A 230 11.49 -5.14 -22.20
N VAL A 231 12.37 -6.14 -22.16
CA VAL A 231 12.19 -7.38 -21.42
C VAL A 231 13.27 -7.41 -20.35
N GLU A 232 12.90 -7.67 -19.11
CA GLU A 232 13.85 -7.77 -18.02
C GLU A 232 14.64 -9.09 -18.18
N PRO A 233 15.97 -9.05 -18.36
CA PRO A 233 16.75 -10.28 -18.51
C PRO A 233 16.72 -11.05 -17.19
N VAL A 234 16.34 -12.31 -17.27
CA VAL A 234 16.31 -13.23 -16.14
C VAL A 234 17.75 -13.48 -15.69
N ASN A 235 18.12 -12.96 -14.53
CA ASN A 235 19.45 -13.16 -13.99
C ASN A 235 19.40 -13.96 -12.68
N VAL A 236 20.09 -15.09 -12.73
CA VAL A 236 20.56 -15.96 -11.63
C VAL A 236 19.82 -15.98 -10.29
N ARG A 237 19.09 -17.09 -10.02
CA ARG A 237 18.73 -17.68 -8.71
C ARG A 237 18.84 -16.76 -7.46
N VAL A 238 18.18 -15.64 -7.45
CA VAL A 238 18.16 -14.75 -6.29
C VAL A 238 16.75 -14.21 -6.10
N TRP A 239 16.29 -14.26 -4.87
CA TRP A 239 15.13 -13.50 -4.47
C TRP A 239 15.46 -12.01 -4.53
N GLU A 240 14.66 -11.23 -5.20
CA GLU A 240 14.79 -9.77 -5.24
C GLU A 240 13.50 -9.10 -4.82
N LEU A 241 13.62 -7.99 -4.10
CA LEU A 241 12.49 -7.14 -3.83
C LEU A 241 12.13 -6.36 -5.09
N HIS A 242 10.96 -6.64 -5.61
CA HIS A 242 10.51 -6.20 -6.93
C HIS A 242 9.55 -5.01 -6.84
N ARG A 243 8.80 -4.92 -5.75
CA ARG A 243 7.77 -3.89 -5.57
C ARG A 243 7.52 -3.59 -4.09
N ILE A 244 7.23 -2.33 -3.80
CA ILE A 244 6.72 -1.85 -2.51
C ILE A 244 5.48 -1.02 -2.79
N GLU A 245 4.37 -1.33 -2.12
CA GLU A 245 3.11 -0.62 -2.26
C GLU A 245 2.49 -0.41 -0.89
N GLU A 246 2.00 0.79 -0.66
CA GLU A 246 1.14 1.09 0.46
C GLU A 246 -0.28 0.60 0.21
N VAL A 247 -0.97 0.06 1.25
CA VAL A 247 -2.32 -0.55 1.16
C VAL A 247 -3.17 -0.27 2.38
#